data_42f10573c5503c49fed363870a2a0e3d
#
_entry.id   42f10573c5503c49fed363870a2a0e3d
#
_cell.length_a   1.000
_cell.length_b   1.000
_cell.length_c   1.000
_cell.angle_alpha   90.00
_cell.angle_beta   90.00
_cell.angle_gamma   90.00
#
_symmetry.space_group_name_H-M   'P 1'
#
loop_
_entity.id
_entity.type
_entity.pdbx_description
1 polymer ?
#
loop_
_entity_poly.entity_id
_entity_poly.type
_entity_poly.pdbx_seq_one_letter_code
_entity_poly.pdbx_strand_id
1 'polypeptide(L)'
;MNVKELKTKVRELRNEAASLETLFNNAVIKYLDTVVGVASSNSDDRDGKACLEEICASYDSDDDLVKIDYFIMNEHGDFIEFKTIWVSSSKIDKYILI
;
A
#
# COMPACT_ATOMS: atom_id res chain seq x y z
N MET A 1 14.34 15.13 -31.32
CA MET A 1 13.08 14.71 -30.65
C MET A 1 12.04 15.82 -30.82
N ASN A 2 10.86 15.49 -31.25
CA ASN A 2 9.76 16.44 -31.36
C ASN A 2 8.79 16.34 -30.16
N VAL A 3 7.80 17.24 -30.11
CA VAL A 3 6.86 17.31 -29.00
C VAL A 3 6.05 16.00 -28.85
N LYS A 4 5.64 15.41 -29.97
CA LYS A 4 4.89 14.15 -29.96
C LYS A 4 5.70 13.01 -29.33
N GLU A 5 6.94 12.88 -29.74
CA GLU A 5 7.85 11.84 -29.19
C GLU A 5 8.12 12.06 -27.72
N LEU A 6 8.34 13.31 -27.31
CA LEU A 6 8.56 13.66 -25.90
C LEU A 6 7.36 13.30 -25.03
N LYS A 7 6.15 13.64 -25.48
CA LYS A 7 4.92 13.34 -24.74
C LYS A 7 4.62 11.85 -24.66
N THR A 8 4.91 11.11 -25.73
CA THR A 8 4.76 9.64 -25.74
C THR A 8 5.70 9.01 -24.72
N LYS A 9 6.95 9.46 -24.67
CA LYS A 9 7.95 8.98 -23.73
C LYS A 9 7.53 9.22 -22.27
N VAL A 10 7.04 10.42 -21.96
CA VAL A 10 6.54 10.77 -20.63
C VAL A 10 5.38 9.87 -20.23
N ARG A 11 4.45 9.60 -21.14
CA ARG A 11 3.31 8.71 -20.89
C ARG A 11 3.76 7.29 -20.58
N GLU A 12 4.70 6.76 -21.35
CA GLU A 12 5.26 5.42 -21.14
C GLU A 12 5.90 5.29 -19.76
N LEU A 13 6.71 6.28 -19.37
CA LEU A 13 7.37 6.28 -18.05
C LEU A 13 6.37 6.40 -16.91
N ARG A 14 5.30 7.19 -17.06
CA ARG A 14 4.24 7.29 -16.05
C ARG A 14 3.49 5.98 -15.89
N ASN A 15 3.17 5.29 -16.98
CA ASN A 15 2.49 4.00 -16.95
C ASN A 15 3.35 2.93 -16.26
N GLU A 16 4.64 2.92 -16.55
CA GLU A 16 5.59 2.02 -15.90
C GLU A 16 5.68 2.28 -14.39
N ALA A 17 5.81 3.55 -13.99
CA ALA A 17 5.85 3.94 -12.58
C ALA A 17 4.56 3.54 -11.86
N ALA A 18 3.39 3.75 -12.45
CA ALA A 18 2.11 3.37 -11.86
C ALA A 18 2.01 1.86 -11.66
N SER A 19 2.50 1.06 -12.61
CA SER A 19 2.52 -0.40 -12.49
C SER A 19 3.41 -0.87 -11.35
N LEU A 20 4.58 -0.28 -11.20
CA LEU A 20 5.53 -0.60 -10.13
C LEU A 20 4.99 -0.19 -8.76
N GLU A 21 4.33 0.97 -8.65
CA GLU A 21 3.67 1.40 -7.43
C GLU A 21 2.54 0.45 -7.02
N THR A 22 1.80 -0.07 -7.99
CA THR A 22 0.74 -1.05 -7.75
C THR A 22 1.32 -2.34 -7.16
N LEU A 23 2.45 -2.83 -7.67
CA LEU A 23 3.14 -4.00 -7.11
C LEU A 23 3.53 -3.78 -5.65
N PHE A 24 4.08 -2.61 -5.34
CA PHE A 24 4.45 -2.26 -3.97
C PHE A 24 3.23 -2.20 -3.05
N ASN A 25 2.19 -1.48 -3.45
CA ASN A 25 0.98 -1.32 -2.66
C ASN A 25 0.27 -2.66 -2.42
N ASN A 26 0.21 -3.53 -3.42
CA ASN A 26 -0.36 -4.86 -3.27
C ASN A 26 0.42 -5.72 -2.28
N ALA A 27 1.75 -5.62 -2.30
CA ALA A 27 2.60 -6.33 -1.35
C ALA A 27 2.35 -5.86 0.09
N VAL A 28 2.21 -4.55 0.31
CA VAL A 28 1.89 -3.96 1.62
C VAL A 28 0.53 -4.44 2.11
N ILE A 29 -0.48 -4.45 1.26
CA ILE A 29 -1.83 -4.91 1.59
C ILE A 29 -1.81 -6.39 1.98
N LYS A 30 -1.09 -7.22 1.24
CA LYS A 30 -0.92 -8.64 1.57
C LYS A 30 -0.26 -8.85 2.92
N TYR A 31 0.78 -8.07 3.21
CA TYR A 31 1.45 -8.12 4.49
C TYR A 31 0.50 -7.77 5.64
N LEU A 32 -0.25 -6.67 5.50
CA LEU A 32 -1.22 -6.25 6.52
C LEU A 32 -2.36 -7.26 6.68
N ASP A 33 -2.82 -7.88 5.59
CA ASP A 33 -3.83 -8.93 5.65
C ASP A 33 -3.35 -10.13 6.47
N THR A 34 -2.06 -10.45 6.39
CA THR A 34 -1.45 -11.53 7.16
C THR A 34 -1.33 -11.20 8.64
N VAL A 35 -1.02 -9.95 8.98
CA VAL A 35 -0.71 -9.52 10.36
C VAL A 35 -1.96 -9.08 11.13
N VAL A 36 -2.80 -8.22 10.53
CA VAL A 36 -3.97 -7.64 11.21
C VAL A 36 -5.28 -7.89 10.48
N GLY A 37 -5.22 -8.37 9.24
CA GLY A 37 -6.37 -8.45 8.38
C GLY A 37 -6.70 -7.11 7.73
N VAL A 38 -7.42 -7.15 6.61
CA VAL A 38 -7.87 -5.95 5.87
C VAL A 38 -9.35 -6.05 5.60
N ALA A 39 -10.03 -4.90 5.60
CA ALA A 39 -11.43 -4.83 5.29
C ALA A 39 -11.71 -3.64 4.36
N SER A 40 -12.60 -3.84 3.40
CA SER A 40 -13.14 -2.73 2.61
C SER A 40 -14.22 -2.01 3.40
N SER A 41 -14.56 -0.78 2.98
CA SER A 41 -15.62 0.01 3.61
C SER A 41 -17.00 -0.68 3.58
N ASN A 42 -17.18 -1.64 2.69
CA ASN A 42 -18.44 -2.39 2.52
C ASN A 42 -18.43 -3.77 3.21
N SER A 43 -17.37 -4.10 3.92
CA SER A 43 -17.27 -5.38 4.62
C SER A 43 -18.09 -5.39 5.90
N ASP A 44 -18.79 -6.50 6.16
CA ASP A 44 -19.53 -6.69 7.41
C ASP A 44 -18.61 -7.12 8.57
N ASP A 45 -17.43 -7.64 8.26
CA ASP A 45 -16.45 -8.12 9.23
C ASP A 45 -15.25 -7.17 9.29
N ARG A 46 -15.39 -6.07 10.04
CA ARG A 46 -14.41 -4.97 10.08
C ARG A 46 -13.65 -4.85 11.39
N ASP A 47 -14.15 -5.45 12.46
CA ASP A 47 -13.62 -5.23 13.80
C ASP A 47 -12.13 -5.58 13.90
N GLY A 48 -11.32 -4.61 14.31
CA GLY A 48 -9.89 -4.78 14.48
C GLY A 48 -9.08 -4.87 13.18
N LYS A 49 -9.70 -4.63 12.02
CA LYS A 49 -9.03 -4.74 10.72
C LYS A 49 -8.58 -3.38 10.18
N ALA A 50 -7.49 -3.40 9.43
CA ALA A 50 -7.02 -2.21 8.73
C ALA A 50 -8.01 -1.84 7.60
N CYS A 51 -8.31 -0.55 7.47
CA CYS A 51 -9.14 -0.07 6.36
C CYS A 51 -8.33 -0.06 5.07
N LEU A 52 -8.75 -0.84 4.08
CA LEU A 52 -8.07 -0.98 2.80
C LEU A 52 -7.87 0.35 2.08
N GLU A 53 -8.85 1.25 2.17
CA GLU A 53 -8.85 2.53 1.46
C GLU A 53 -7.95 3.59 2.13
N GLU A 54 -7.58 3.37 3.38
CA GLU A 54 -6.79 4.31 4.18
C GLU A 54 -5.38 3.80 4.47
N ILE A 55 -4.91 2.82 3.69
CA ILE A 55 -3.54 2.30 3.82
C ILE A 55 -2.60 3.15 2.98
N CYS A 56 -1.55 3.66 3.60
CA CYS A 56 -0.53 4.47 2.96
C CYS A 56 0.85 3.94 3.33
N ALA A 57 1.70 3.70 2.34
CA ALA A 57 3.02 3.15 2.60
C ALA A 57 4.11 3.92 1.87
N SER A 58 5.28 4.02 2.49
CA SER A 58 6.46 4.63 1.90
C SER A 58 7.71 3.86 2.29
N TYR A 59 8.74 3.94 1.45
CA TYR A 59 10.02 3.28 1.67
C TYR A 59 11.07 4.27 2.15
N ASP A 60 11.73 3.93 3.26
CA ASP A 60 12.87 4.67 3.80
C ASP A 60 14.15 3.92 3.39
N SER A 61 14.88 4.47 2.44
CA SER A 61 16.11 3.86 1.92
C SER A 61 17.28 3.91 2.91
N ASP A 62 17.27 4.86 3.84
CA ASP A 62 18.37 5.02 4.80
C ASP A 62 18.38 3.87 5.82
N ASP A 63 17.22 3.47 6.31
CA ASP A 63 17.09 2.41 7.31
C ASP A 63 16.56 1.09 6.72
N ASP A 64 16.27 1.05 5.42
CA ASP A 64 15.73 -0.10 4.72
C ASP A 64 14.42 -0.59 5.36
N LEU A 65 13.55 0.36 5.69
CA LEU A 65 12.27 0.12 6.33
C LEU A 65 11.11 0.59 5.44
N VAL A 66 9.98 -0.09 5.59
CA VAL A 66 8.73 0.36 5.00
C VAL A 66 7.86 0.92 6.11
N LYS A 67 7.50 2.20 5.99
CA LYS A 67 6.56 2.86 6.90
C LYS A 67 5.15 2.64 6.38
N ILE A 68 4.28 2.09 7.21
CA ILE A 68 2.89 1.83 6.83
C ILE A 68 1.97 2.54 7.81
N ASP A 69 1.15 3.44 7.28
CA ASP A 69 0.12 4.16 8.02
C ASP A 69 -1.24 3.56 7.67
N TYR A 70 -2.04 3.24 8.68
CA TYR A 70 -3.36 2.67 8.44
C TYR A 70 -4.32 2.95 9.61
N PHE A 71 -5.62 2.89 9.31
CA PHE A 71 -6.67 2.99 10.33
C PHE A 71 -7.22 1.63 10.66
N ILE A 72 -7.50 1.42 11.94
CA ILE A 72 -8.27 0.27 12.42
C ILE A 72 -9.73 0.68 12.51
N MET A 73 -10.63 -0.18 12.05
CA MET A 73 -12.07 0.01 12.11
C MET A 73 -12.72 -0.88 13.15
N ASN A 74 -13.85 -0.43 13.70
CA ASN A 74 -14.71 -1.27 14.52
C ASN A 74 -15.74 -2.01 13.64
N GLU A 75 -16.56 -2.85 14.27
CA GLU A 75 -17.62 -3.61 13.60
C GLU A 75 -18.67 -2.73 12.90
N HIS A 76 -18.83 -1.47 13.33
CA HIS A 76 -19.76 -0.51 12.76
C HIS A 76 -19.18 0.28 11.59
N GLY A 77 -17.88 0.05 11.27
CA GLY A 77 -17.21 0.75 10.19
C GLY A 77 -16.64 2.11 10.57
N ASP A 78 -16.61 2.44 11.85
CA ASP A 78 -16.00 3.68 12.34
C ASP A 78 -14.51 3.50 12.54
N PHE A 79 -13.72 4.52 12.22
CA PHE A 79 -12.29 4.54 12.48
C PHE A 79 -12.04 4.77 13.97
N ILE A 80 -11.41 3.81 14.63
CA ILE A 80 -11.19 3.86 16.08
C ILE A 80 -9.73 4.13 16.45
N GLU A 81 -8.79 3.82 15.58
CA GLU A 81 -7.37 3.98 15.87
C GLU A 81 -6.57 4.19 14.60
N PHE A 82 -5.64 5.13 14.63
CA PHE A 82 -4.63 5.34 13.60
C PHE A 82 -3.33 4.67 14.06
N LYS A 83 -2.73 3.86 13.20
CA LYS A 83 -1.47 3.18 13.48
C LYS A 83 -0.42 3.48 12.44
N THR A 84 0.82 3.61 12.90
CA THR A 84 2.00 3.66 12.04
C THR A 84 2.93 2.55 12.49
N ILE A 85 3.34 1.70 11.55
CA ILE A 85 4.32 0.66 11.80
C ILE A 85 5.51 0.80 10.86
N TRP A 86 6.66 0.35 11.32
CA TRP A 86 7.90 0.32 10.56
C TRP A 86 8.31 -1.14 10.41
N VAL A 87 8.43 -1.59 9.17
CA VAL A 87 8.67 -3.01 8.84
C VAL A 87 9.91 -3.11 7.98
N SER A 88 10.77 -4.09 8.27
CA SER A 88 11.90 -4.37 7.40
C SER A 88 11.42 -4.67 5.98
N SER A 89 12.10 -4.10 4.98
CA SER A 89 11.74 -4.29 3.57
C SER A 89 11.70 -5.77 3.18
N SER A 90 12.53 -6.61 3.80
CA SER A 90 12.56 -8.05 3.53
C SER A 90 11.23 -8.74 3.83
N LYS A 91 10.44 -8.22 4.78
CA LYS A 91 9.12 -8.77 5.11
C LYS A 91 8.09 -8.45 4.03
N ILE A 92 8.25 -7.34 3.34
CA ILE A 92 7.38 -6.93 2.24
C ILE A 92 7.80 -7.63 0.93
N ASP A 93 9.10 -7.84 0.72
CA ASP A 93 9.64 -8.47 -0.48
C ASP A 93 8.99 -9.81 -0.80
N LYS A 94 8.62 -10.56 0.22
CA LYS A 94 7.96 -11.88 0.09
C LYS A 94 6.65 -11.81 -0.67
N TYR A 95 6.00 -10.66 -0.67
CA TYR A 95 4.66 -10.47 -1.25
C TYR A 95 4.71 -9.75 -2.59
N ILE A 96 5.89 -9.39 -3.07
CA ILE A 96 6.04 -8.76 -4.38
C ILE A 96 5.96 -9.87 -5.44
N LEU A 97 4.91 -9.79 -6.26
CA LEU A 97 4.64 -10.75 -7.33
C LEU A 97 5.06 -10.14 -8.66
N ILE A 98 6.23 -10.49 -9.10
CA ILE A 98 6.77 -10.04 -10.39
C ILE A 98 6.72 -11.16 -11.40
#